data_173abcb1fa86ec4a687a55f9c81657c4
#
_entry.id   173abcb1fa86ec4a687a55f9c81657c4
#
_cell.length_a   1.000
_cell.length_b   1.000
_cell.length_c   1.000
_cell.angle_alpha   90.00
_cell.angle_beta   90.00
_cell.angle_gamma   90.00
#
_symmetry.space_group_name_H-M   'P 1'
#
loop_
_entity.id
_entity.type
_entity.pdbx_description
1 polymer ?
#
loop_
_entity_poly.entity_id
_entity_poly.type
_entity_poly.pdbx_seq_one_letter_code
_entity_poly.pdbx_strand_id
1 'polypeptide(L)'
;MQHAGPVRRELGVPSVMNLLGPLANPAGVRRQVVGVADRDRAPLVAGALARLGGGAEHALVVHGRVGMDEISPVGITDVWEVRAGHVSTWELDPARYGLAITDPAALRGGDPAANAARIEGLLADARAGGDAAGLAALLLNAGAAVYVAGIVPTYEEGIARARGVVATGAARAALDRLRRAAGA
;
A
#
# COMPACT_ATOMS: atom_id res chain seq x y z
N MET A 1 -12.95 -13.43 -12.61
CA MET A 1 -13.63 -12.31 -11.88
C MET A 1 -14.74 -11.65 -12.71
N GLN A 2 -14.62 -11.55 -14.02
CA GLN A 2 -15.60 -10.88 -14.89
C GLN A 2 -17.03 -11.44 -14.76
N HIS A 3 -17.19 -12.76 -14.65
CA HIS A 3 -18.50 -13.42 -14.51
C HIS A 3 -19.13 -13.29 -13.11
N ALA A 4 -18.36 -12.99 -12.06
CA ALA A 4 -18.86 -12.80 -10.72
C ALA A 4 -19.34 -11.36 -10.42
N GLY A 5 -19.01 -10.41 -11.28
CA GLY A 5 -19.31 -8.99 -11.09
C GLY A 5 -20.81 -8.67 -10.97
N PRO A 6 -21.67 -9.16 -11.88
CA PRO A 6 -23.13 -8.94 -11.79
C PRO A 6 -23.72 -9.51 -10.51
N VAL A 7 -23.42 -10.77 -10.19
CA VAL A 7 -23.92 -11.47 -8.99
C VAL A 7 -23.50 -10.75 -7.71
N ARG A 8 -22.27 -10.24 -7.64
CA ARG A 8 -21.78 -9.49 -6.46
C ARG A 8 -22.54 -8.19 -6.25
N ARG A 9 -22.88 -7.49 -7.34
CA ARG A 9 -23.68 -6.26 -7.25
C ARG A 9 -25.11 -6.54 -6.78
N GLU A 10 -25.69 -7.63 -7.24
CA GLU A 10 -27.06 -8.04 -6.86
C GLU A 10 -27.12 -8.50 -5.39
N LEU A 11 -26.11 -9.24 -4.93
CA LEU A 11 -26.06 -9.70 -3.54
C LEU A 11 -25.82 -8.56 -2.53
N GLY A 12 -25.10 -7.51 -2.90
CA GLY A 12 -24.87 -6.32 -2.07
C GLY A 12 -24.11 -6.56 -0.76
N VAL A 13 -23.58 -7.77 -0.55
CA VAL A 13 -22.90 -8.16 0.71
C VAL A 13 -21.41 -8.47 0.47
N PRO A 14 -20.54 -8.18 1.44
CA PRO A 14 -19.14 -8.62 1.40
C PRO A 14 -19.05 -10.14 1.35
N SER A 15 -18.22 -10.66 0.46
CA SER A 15 -18.00 -12.10 0.30
C SER A 15 -16.51 -12.43 0.28
N VAL A 16 -16.18 -13.71 0.36
CA VAL A 16 -14.79 -14.20 0.22
C VAL A 16 -14.11 -13.67 -1.06
N MET A 17 -14.88 -13.37 -2.08
CA MET A 17 -14.37 -12.79 -3.34
C MET A 17 -13.65 -11.45 -3.13
N ASN A 18 -13.95 -10.72 -2.06
CA ASN A 18 -13.28 -9.46 -1.73
C ASN A 18 -11.83 -9.71 -1.27
N LEU A 19 -11.55 -10.89 -0.72
CA LEU A 19 -10.22 -11.29 -0.25
C LEU A 19 -9.40 -12.01 -1.34
N LEU A 20 -10.07 -12.52 -2.39
CA LEU A 20 -9.40 -13.32 -3.41
C LEU A 20 -8.55 -12.49 -4.39
N GLY A 21 -8.81 -11.19 -4.55
CA GLY A 21 -8.06 -10.34 -5.46
C GLY A 21 -6.55 -10.42 -5.26
N PRO A 22 -6.04 -10.07 -4.08
CA PRO A 22 -4.61 -10.15 -3.77
C PRO A 22 -4.05 -11.58 -3.77
N LEU A 23 -4.89 -12.57 -3.41
CA LEU A 23 -4.48 -13.98 -3.28
C LEU A 23 -4.43 -14.70 -4.63
N ALA A 24 -5.20 -14.25 -5.63
CA ALA A 24 -5.35 -14.87 -6.94
C ALA A 24 -4.70 -14.03 -8.05
N ASN A 25 -3.63 -13.31 -7.76
CA ASN A 25 -2.92 -12.49 -8.74
C ASN A 25 -2.28 -13.40 -9.81
N PRO A 26 -2.70 -13.30 -11.09
CA PRO A 26 -2.20 -14.17 -12.16
C PRO A 26 -0.71 -13.93 -12.48
N ALA A 27 -0.15 -12.80 -12.06
CA ALA A 27 1.28 -12.52 -12.20
C ALA A 27 2.16 -13.37 -11.27
N GLY A 28 1.56 -14.13 -10.32
CA GLY A 28 2.29 -14.98 -9.41
C GLY A 28 3.29 -14.23 -8.53
N VAL A 29 2.95 -13.00 -8.15
CA VAL A 29 3.84 -12.15 -7.34
C VAL A 29 4.10 -12.80 -5.98
N ARG A 30 5.37 -12.87 -5.61
CA ARG A 30 5.83 -13.45 -4.34
C ARG A 30 6.19 -12.41 -3.29
N ARG A 31 6.21 -11.13 -3.69
CA ARG A 31 6.54 -9.98 -2.85
C ARG A 31 5.44 -8.94 -3.01
N GLN A 32 4.71 -8.62 -1.94
CA GLN A 32 3.55 -7.73 -2.04
C GLN A 32 3.19 -7.07 -0.71
N VAL A 33 2.57 -5.90 -0.80
CA VAL A 33 1.86 -5.25 0.31
C VAL A 33 0.37 -5.37 0.03
N VAL A 34 -0.39 -5.84 1.01
CA VAL A 34 -1.83 -6.07 0.89
C VAL A 34 -2.56 -5.33 2.00
N GLY A 35 -3.39 -4.38 1.64
CA GLY A 35 -4.26 -3.71 2.58
C GLY A 35 -5.56 -4.47 2.82
N VAL A 36 -6.04 -4.47 4.05
CA VAL A 36 -7.26 -5.15 4.47
C VAL A 36 -8.12 -4.20 5.30
N ALA A 37 -9.34 -3.91 4.81
CA ALA A 37 -10.25 -2.98 5.48
C ALA A 37 -10.84 -3.55 6.78
N ASP A 38 -10.96 -4.87 6.90
CA ASP A 38 -11.47 -5.57 8.08
C ASP A 38 -10.29 -6.21 8.83
N ARG A 39 -9.94 -5.65 9.99
CA ARG A 39 -8.81 -6.08 10.81
C ARG A 39 -8.85 -7.57 11.13
N ASP A 40 -10.03 -8.11 11.42
CA ASP A 40 -10.19 -9.50 11.85
C ASP A 40 -9.90 -10.50 10.72
N ARG A 41 -9.91 -10.03 9.48
CA ARG A 41 -9.56 -10.83 8.29
C ARG A 41 -8.07 -10.81 7.95
N ALA A 42 -7.31 -9.86 8.47
CA ALA A 42 -5.90 -9.74 8.15
C ALA A 42 -5.07 -10.99 8.50
N PRO A 43 -5.27 -11.66 9.66
CA PRO A 43 -4.59 -12.92 9.97
C PRO A 43 -4.89 -14.04 8.96
N LEU A 44 -6.14 -14.11 8.46
CA LEU A 44 -6.53 -15.10 7.44
C LEU A 44 -5.79 -14.85 6.12
N VAL A 45 -5.72 -13.59 5.68
CA VAL A 45 -5.00 -13.19 4.46
C VAL A 45 -3.51 -13.49 4.59
N ALA A 46 -2.89 -13.12 5.72
CA ALA A 46 -1.49 -13.42 5.99
C ALA A 46 -1.21 -14.93 6.01
N GLY A 47 -2.06 -15.71 6.68
CA GLY A 47 -1.97 -17.16 6.70
C GLY A 47 -2.15 -17.82 5.33
N ALA A 48 -2.99 -17.25 4.47
CA ALA A 48 -3.14 -17.70 3.09
C ALA A 48 -1.88 -17.40 2.27
N LEU A 49 -1.35 -16.19 2.35
CA LEU A 49 -0.11 -15.78 1.66
C LEU A 49 1.10 -16.61 2.11
N ALA A 50 1.13 -17.06 3.35
CA ALA A 50 2.20 -17.92 3.85
C ALA A 50 2.19 -19.33 3.24
N ARG A 51 1.05 -19.80 2.73
CA ARG A 51 0.85 -21.20 2.29
C ARG A 51 0.52 -21.38 0.81
N LEU A 52 -0.22 -20.46 0.20
CA LEU A 52 -0.69 -20.59 -1.18
C LEU A 52 0.44 -20.43 -2.20
N GLY A 53 0.43 -21.26 -3.26
CA GLY A 53 1.37 -21.14 -4.37
C GLY A 53 2.84 -21.28 -4.02
N GLY A 54 3.17 -22.02 -2.95
CA GLY A 54 4.53 -22.13 -2.43
C GLY A 54 4.91 -21.03 -1.43
N GLY A 55 3.94 -20.23 -1.01
CA GLY A 55 4.08 -19.13 -0.05
C GLY A 55 4.66 -17.84 -0.63
N ALA A 56 4.30 -16.73 -0.02
CA ALA A 56 4.95 -15.47 -0.30
C ALA A 56 6.39 -15.51 0.22
N GLU A 57 7.32 -14.97 -0.55
CA GLU A 57 8.71 -14.80 -0.12
C GLU A 57 8.80 -13.68 0.92
N HIS A 58 8.11 -12.58 0.66
CA HIS A 58 7.94 -11.50 1.61
C HIS A 58 6.64 -10.75 1.32
N ALA A 59 5.74 -10.65 2.30
CA ALA A 59 4.53 -9.86 2.17
C ALA A 59 4.23 -9.12 3.47
N LEU A 60 3.63 -7.94 3.37
CA LEU A 60 3.00 -7.24 4.48
C LEU A 60 1.49 -7.22 4.26
N VAL A 61 0.73 -7.71 5.21
CA VAL A 61 -0.71 -7.48 5.30
C VAL A 61 -0.92 -6.38 6.32
N VAL A 62 -1.61 -5.31 5.93
CA VAL A 62 -1.67 -4.09 6.73
C VAL A 62 -3.11 -3.65 6.97
N HIS A 63 -3.36 -3.09 8.15
CA HIS A 63 -4.61 -2.45 8.51
C HIS A 63 -4.35 -1.21 9.36
N GLY A 64 -4.65 -0.03 8.85
CA GLY A 64 -4.64 1.21 9.62
C GLY A 64 -5.81 1.22 10.61
N ARG A 65 -5.54 1.37 11.91
CA ARG A 65 -6.55 1.30 12.99
C ARG A 65 -7.66 2.35 12.88
N VAL A 66 -7.46 3.35 12.04
CA VAL A 66 -8.50 4.34 11.68
C VAL A 66 -9.49 3.82 10.62
N GLY A 67 -9.41 2.52 10.25
CA GLY A 67 -10.27 1.88 9.27
C GLY A 67 -9.73 1.95 7.84
N MET A 68 -8.42 2.17 7.65
CA MET A 68 -7.79 2.19 6.34
C MET A 68 -7.20 0.83 5.96
N ASP A 69 -7.40 0.44 4.71
CA ASP A 69 -6.75 -0.71 4.09
C ASP A 69 -5.37 -0.34 3.47
N GLU A 70 -4.66 0.57 4.15
CA GLU A 70 -3.33 1.05 3.79
C GLU A 70 -2.52 1.34 5.04
N ILE A 71 -1.20 1.55 4.90
CA ILE A 71 -0.39 2.09 5.97
C ILE A 71 -0.79 3.55 6.17
N SER A 72 -1.35 3.82 7.34
CA SER A 72 -1.95 5.10 7.66
C SER A 72 -0.94 6.08 8.25
N PRO A 73 -0.90 7.33 7.79
CA PRO A 73 -0.21 8.40 8.51
C PRO A 73 -1.02 8.91 9.71
N VAL A 74 -2.29 8.47 9.87
CA VAL A 74 -3.15 8.79 11.00
C VAL A 74 -3.19 7.62 11.97
N GLY A 75 -2.38 7.67 13.02
CA GLY A 75 -2.34 6.62 14.05
C GLY A 75 -1.67 5.31 13.61
N ILE A 76 -1.83 4.32 14.44
CA ILE A 76 -1.13 3.03 14.32
C ILE A 76 -1.69 2.20 13.15
N THR A 77 -0.81 1.49 12.47
CA THR A 77 -1.14 0.42 11.52
C THR A 77 -0.70 -0.92 12.09
N ASP A 78 -1.61 -1.88 12.15
CA ASP A 78 -1.27 -3.28 12.44
C ASP A 78 -0.66 -3.92 11.21
N VAL A 79 0.41 -4.67 11.40
CA VAL A 79 1.15 -5.34 10.32
C VAL A 79 1.30 -6.82 10.63
N TRP A 80 0.88 -7.68 9.71
CA TRP A 80 1.18 -9.11 9.66
C TRP A 80 2.22 -9.32 8.57
N GLU A 81 3.45 -9.54 8.97
CA GLU A 81 4.55 -9.79 8.05
C GLU A 81 4.68 -11.27 7.75
N VAL A 82 4.66 -11.62 6.48
CA VAL A 82 4.88 -12.96 5.98
C VAL A 82 6.29 -13.03 5.39
N ARG A 83 7.13 -13.92 5.92
CA ARG A 83 8.47 -14.17 5.42
C ARG A 83 8.76 -15.67 5.38
N ALA A 84 9.07 -16.20 4.20
CA ALA A 84 9.42 -17.61 4.02
C ALA A 84 8.44 -18.57 4.71
N GLY A 85 7.12 -18.34 4.59
CA GLY A 85 6.07 -19.16 5.18
C GLY A 85 5.76 -18.91 6.66
N HIS A 86 6.48 -18.02 7.32
CA HIS A 86 6.22 -17.61 8.71
C HIS A 86 5.45 -16.29 8.75
N VAL A 87 4.53 -16.18 9.72
CA VAL A 87 3.78 -14.93 9.98
C VAL A 87 4.23 -14.38 11.33
N SER A 88 4.68 -13.14 11.33
CA SER A 88 4.95 -12.35 12.55
C SER A 88 4.09 -11.09 12.54
N THR A 89 3.91 -10.47 13.71
CA THR A 89 3.09 -9.25 13.83
C THR A 89 3.88 -8.15 14.51
N TRP A 90 3.67 -6.92 14.05
CA TRP A 90 4.22 -5.72 14.64
C TRP A 90 3.32 -4.52 14.39
N GLU A 91 3.59 -3.42 15.08
CA GLU A 91 2.84 -2.18 14.94
C GLU A 91 3.72 -1.11 14.28
N LEU A 92 3.14 -0.39 13.36
CA LEU A 92 3.76 0.74 12.70
C LEU A 92 3.14 2.02 13.22
N ASP A 93 3.97 2.82 13.89
CA ASP A 93 3.61 4.16 14.33
C ASP A 93 4.24 5.19 13.39
N PRO A 94 3.45 5.96 12.62
CA PRO A 94 3.97 6.96 11.69
C PRO A 94 4.75 8.08 12.40
N ALA A 95 4.50 8.33 13.69
CA ALA A 95 5.22 9.34 14.47
C ALA A 95 6.72 9.01 14.60
N ARG A 96 7.08 7.74 14.66
CA ARG A 96 8.49 7.29 14.72
C ARG A 96 9.30 7.69 13.49
N TYR A 97 8.64 7.98 12.37
CA TYR A 97 9.26 8.35 11.09
C TYR A 97 9.06 9.83 10.75
N GLY A 98 8.45 10.62 11.66
CA GLY A 98 8.12 12.01 11.40
C GLY A 98 7.07 12.19 10.30
N LEU A 99 6.18 11.20 10.13
CA LEU A 99 5.16 11.15 9.07
C LEU A 99 3.73 11.10 9.63
N ALA A 100 3.55 11.33 10.94
CA ALA A 100 2.23 11.40 11.53
C ALA A 100 1.50 12.67 11.12
N ILE A 101 0.21 12.53 10.81
CA ILE A 101 -0.72 13.64 10.62
C ILE A 101 -1.90 13.50 11.60
N THR A 102 -2.54 14.60 11.93
CA THR A 102 -3.64 14.63 12.91
C THR A 102 -5.02 14.66 12.27
N ASP A 103 -5.13 15.23 11.07
CA ASP A 103 -6.41 15.37 10.38
C ASP A 103 -6.59 14.32 9.27
N PRO A 104 -7.44 13.30 9.46
CA PRO A 104 -7.71 12.30 8.43
C PRO A 104 -8.41 12.90 7.20
N ALA A 105 -9.09 14.04 7.34
CA ALA A 105 -9.74 14.69 6.20
C ALA A 105 -8.72 15.21 5.16
N ALA A 106 -7.48 15.46 5.58
CA ALA A 106 -6.39 15.83 4.67
C ALA A 106 -6.01 14.73 3.67
N LEU A 107 -6.42 13.47 3.93
CA LEU A 107 -6.21 12.34 3.00
C LEU A 107 -7.38 12.13 2.03
N ARG A 108 -8.48 12.88 2.19
CA ARG A 108 -9.66 12.69 1.34
C ARG A 108 -9.32 12.93 -0.12
N GLY A 109 -9.64 11.96 -0.95
CA GLY A 109 -9.56 12.07 -2.39
C GLY A 109 -10.71 12.88 -2.99
N GLY A 110 -10.57 13.18 -4.27
CA GLY A 110 -11.60 13.79 -5.11
C GLY A 110 -12.00 12.88 -6.28
N ASP A 111 -12.40 13.48 -7.38
CA ASP A 111 -12.60 12.77 -8.63
C ASP A 111 -11.26 12.25 -9.21
N PRO A 112 -11.29 11.40 -10.24
CA PRO A 112 -10.07 10.85 -10.82
C PRO A 112 -9.08 11.90 -11.32
N ALA A 113 -9.55 13.02 -11.87
CA ALA A 113 -8.70 14.08 -12.39
C ALA A 113 -7.99 14.84 -11.26
N ALA A 114 -8.74 15.17 -10.18
CA ALA A 114 -8.19 15.80 -8.99
C ALA A 114 -7.15 14.90 -8.30
N ASN A 115 -7.42 13.58 -8.19
CA ASN A 115 -6.48 12.63 -7.62
C ASN A 115 -5.21 12.47 -8.48
N ALA A 116 -5.34 12.44 -9.80
CA ALA A 116 -4.20 12.39 -10.71
C ALA A 116 -3.33 13.64 -10.57
N ALA A 117 -3.94 14.83 -10.55
CA ALA A 117 -3.22 16.09 -10.36
C ALA A 117 -2.49 16.13 -9.00
N ARG A 118 -3.13 15.65 -7.93
CA ARG A 118 -2.54 15.53 -6.60
C ARG A 118 -1.30 14.62 -6.60
N ILE A 119 -1.41 13.43 -7.21
CA ILE A 119 -0.28 12.50 -7.33
C ILE A 119 0.86 13.12 -8.14
N GLU A 120 0.55 13.78 -9.25
CA GLU A 120 1.56 14.47 -10.06
C GLU A 120 2.28 15.58 -9.28
N GLY A 121 1.56 16.36 -8.51
CA GLY A 121 2.11 17.38 -7.62
C GLY A 121 3.08 16.79 -6.59
N LEU A 122 2.67 15.70 -5.92
CA LEU A 122 3.51 14.98 -4.95
C LEU A 122 4.81 14.44 -5.56
N LEU A 123 4.76 13.98 -6.81
CA LEU A 123 5.93 13.43 -7.51
C LEU A 123 6.80 14.50 -8.17
N ALA A 124 6.26 15.69 -8.44
CA ALA A 124 7.00 16.79 -9.06
C ALA A 124 7.86 17.55 -8.05
N ASP A 125 7.33 17.81 -6.86
CA ASP A 125 8.03 18.60 -5.85
C ASP A 125 7.67 18.16 -4.41
N ALA A 126 8.38 17.16 -3.94
CA ALA A 126 8.29 16.72 -2.54
C ALA A 126 8.68 17.80 -1.51
N ARG A 127 9.30 18.89 -1.94
CA ARG A 127 9.77 19.98 -1.08
C ARG A 127 8.78 21.14 -1.04
N ALA A 128 7.87 21.24 -1.98
CA ALA A 128 6.93 22.36 -2.11
C ALA A 128 5.89 22.46 -0.99
N GLY A 129 5.92 21.57 0.00
CA GLY A 129 5.23 21.72 1.28
C GLY A 129 3.70 21.78 1.24
N GLY A 130 3.08 21.68 0.05
CA GLY A 130 1.65 21.91 -0.11
C GLY A 130 0.75 20.76 0.35
N ASP A 131 1.24 19.51 0.30
CA ASP A 131 0.44 18.33 0.68
C ASP A 131 1.25 17.37 1.58
N ALA A 132 1.46 17.80 2.80
CA ALA A 132 2.19 17.00 3.79
C ALA A 132 1.50 15.65 4.09
N ALA A 133 0.18 15.61 4.08
CA ALA A 133 -0.59 14.40 4.33
C ALA A 133 -0.45 13.39 3.20
N GLY A 134 -0.57 13.83 1.95
CA GLY A 134 -0.36 12.98 0.78
C GLY A 134 1.07 12.47 0.70
N LEU A 135 2.06 13.32 1.00
CA LEU A 135 3.46 12.93 1.04
C LEU A 135 3.73 11.89 2.13
N ALA A 136 3.16 12.06 3.32
CA ALA A 136 3.30 11.09 4.41
C ALA A 136 2.73 9.72 4.01
N ALA A 137 1.51 9.68 3.47
CA ALA A 137 0.88 8.46 2.99
C ALA A 137 1.72 7.79 1.87
N LEU A 138 2.19 8.58 0.91
CA LEU A 138 3.05 8.11 -0.18
C LEU A 138 4.32 7.45 0.35
N LEU A 139 5.04 8.12 1.26
CA LEU A 139 6.33 7.65 1.77
C LEU A 139 6.19 6.38 2.62
N LEU A 140 5.15 6.30 3.48
CA LEU A 140 4.88 5.12 4.29
C LEU A 140 4.60 3.90 3.41
N ASN A 141 3.72 4.02 2.44
CA ASN A 141 3.33 2.90 1.58
C ASN A 141 4.42 2.54 0.54
N ALA A 142 5.10 3.53 -0.04
CA ALA A 142 6.25 3.29 -0.91
C ALA A 142 7.43 2.65 -0.16
N GLY A 143 7.68 3.07 1.09
CA GLY A 143 8.68 2.47 1.97
C GLY A 143 8.42 0.98 2.18
N ALA A 144 7.16 0.60 2.41
CA ALA A 144 6.76 -0.80 2.52
C ALA A 144 7.02 -1.59 1.23
N ALA A 145 6.69 -1.02 0.08
CA ALA A 145 6.95 -1.65 -1.21
C ALA A 145 8.46 -1.88 -1.45
N VAL A 146 9.30 -0.89 -1.13
CA VAL A 146 10.77 -0.99 -1.25
C VAL A 146 11.34 -2.06 -0.30
N TYR A 147 10.84 -2.10 0.94
CA TYR A 147 11.23 -3.10 1.94
C TYR A 147 10.84 -4.51 1.53
N VAL A 148 9.59 -4.71 1.15
CA VAL A 148 9.06 -6.01 0.69
C VAL A 148 9.79 -6.48 -0.59
N ALA A 149 10.16 -5.55 -1.48
CA ALA A 149 10.95 -5.88 -2.67
C ALA A 149 12.36 -6.41 -2.34
N GLY A 150 12.83 -6.26 -1.09
CA GLY A 150 14.15 -6.70 -0.65
C GLY A 150 15.28 -5.78 -1.15
N ILE A 151 14.94 -4.55 -1.53
CA ILE A 151 15.93 -3.54 -1.97
C ILE A 151 16.73 -3.02 -0.78
N VAL A 152 16.11 -3.03 0.40
CA VAL A 152 16.69 -2.60 1.68
C VAL A 152 16.35 -3.61 2.78
N PRO A 153 17.16 -3.71 3.84
CA PRO A 153 16.96 -4.69 4.91
C PRO A 153 15.87 -4.30 5.92
N THR A 154 15.52 -3.00 6.04
CA THR A 154 14.54 -2.52 7.03
C THR A 154 13.46 -1.64 6.39
N TYR A 155 12.32 -1.57 7.06
CA TYR A 155 11.23 -0.68 6.66
C TYR A 155 11.64 0.81 6.73
N GLU A 156 12.41 1.19 7.74
CA GLU A 156 12.92 2.55 7.91
C GLU A 156 13.80 2.98 6.73
N GLU A 157 14.72 2.11 6.29
CA GLU A 157 15.51 2.35 5.08
C GLU A 157 14.65 2.40 3.82
N GLY A 158 13.52 1.65 3.80
CA GLY A 158 12.51 1.73 2.76
C GLY A 158 11.92 3.13 2.63
N ILE A 159 11.52 3.73 3.75
CA ILE A 159 11.03 5.13 3.79
C ILE A 159 12.12 6.11 3.33
N ALA A 160 13.35 5.97 3.82
CA ALA A 160 14.48 6.81 3.44
C ALA A 160 14.74 6.72 1.92
N ARG A 161 14.71 5.52 1.36
CA ARG A 161 14.85 5.28 -0.08
C ARG A 161 13.72 5.91 -0.89
N ALA A 162 12.46 5.73 -0.46
CA ALA A 162 11.30 6.34 -1.09
C ALA A 162 11.41 7.87 -1.12
N ARG A 163 11.80 8.48 0.01
CA ARG A 163 12.04 9.92 0.12
C ARG A 163 13.10 10.41 -0.87
N GLY A 164 14.21 9.69 -1.00
CA GLY A 164 15.27 10.00 -1.96
C GLY A 164 14.80 9.92 -3.42
N VAL A 165 14.00 8.91 -3.75
CA VAL A 165 13.46 8.71 -5.11
C VAL A 165 12.49 9.83 -5.49
N VAL A 166 11.65 10.26 -4.55
CA VAL A 166 10.74 11.41 -4.78
C VAL A 166 11.56 12.72 -4.90
N ALA A 167 12.51 12.96 -3.99
CA ALA A 167 13.32 14.17 -3.97
C ALA A 167 14.19 14.37 -5.22
N THR A 168 14.58 13.30 -5.90
CA THR A 168 15.40 13.34 -7.13
C THR A 168 14.56 13.42 -8.41
N GLY A 169 13.22 13.37 -8.32
CA GLY A 169 12.32 13.32 -9.47
C GLY A 169 12.29 11.94 -10.18
N ALA A 170 12.98 10.93 -9.66
CA ALA A 170 13.01 9.60 -10.27
C ALA A 170 11.64 8.92 -10.25
N ALA A 171 10.81 9.20 -9.24
CA ALA A 171 9.43 8.73 -9.17
C ALA A 171 8.57 9.33 -10.31
N ARG A 172 8.69 10.63 -10.57
CA ARG A 172 8.02 11.30 -11.69
C ARG A 172 8.46 10.69 -13.03
N ALA A 173 9.75 10.52 -13.23
CA ALA A 173 10.26 9.88 -14.44
C ALA A 173 9.75 8.44 -14.63
N ALA A 174 9.50 7.69 -13.54
CA ALA A 174 8.88 6.37 -13.61
C ALA A 174 7.42 6.43 -14.08
N LEU A 175 6.63 7.39 -13.56
CA LEU A 175 5.26 7.62 -14.02
C LEU A 175 5.21 7.97 -15.52
N ASP A 176 6.12 8.84 -15.97
CA ASP A 176 6.18 9.23 -17.39
C ASP A 176 6.55 8.05 -18.30
N ARG A 177 7.43 7.14 -17.84
CA ARG A 177 7.71 5.88 -18.56
C ARG A 177 6.49 4.98 -18.63
N LEU A 178 5.76 4.83 -17.52
CA LEU A 178 4.53 4.02 -17.48
C LEU A 178 3.48 4.54 -18.45
N ARG A 179 3.25 5.85 -18.49
CA ARG A 179 2.31 6.49 -19.42
C ARG A 179 2.69 6.21 -20.88
N ARG A 180 3.94 6.39 -21.24
CA ARG A 180 4.42 6.07 -22.59
C ARG A 180 4.22 4.60 -22.96
N ALA A 181 4.47 3.69 -22.03
CA ALA A 181 4.27 2.26 -22.26
C ALA A 181 2.80 1.87 -22.37
N ALA A 182 1.91 2.61 -21.70
CA ALA A 182 0.45 2.38 -21.76
C ALA A 182 -0.21 3.07 -22.98
N GLY A 183 0.51 3.84 -23.78
CA GLY A 183 -0.05 4.58 -24.90
C GLY A 183 -0.90 5.81 -24.49
N ALA A 184 -0.66 6.33 -23.30
CA ALA A 184 -1.36 7.49 -22.74
C ALA A 184 -0.47 8.74 -22.76
#